data_77a2091525c1a76f8bb8cdfb6c896948
#
_entry.id   77a2091525c1a76f8bb8cdfb6c896948
#
_cell.length_a   1.000
_cell.length_b   1.000
_cell.length_c   1.000
_cell.angle_alpha   90.00
_cell.angle_beta   90.00
_cell.angle_gamma   90.00
#
_symmetry.space_group_name_H-M   'P 1'
#
loop_
_entity.id
_entity.type
_entity.pdbx_description
1 polymer ?
#
loop_
_entity_poly.entity_id
_entity_poly.type
_entity_poly.pdbx_seq_one_letter_code
_entity_poly.pdbx_strand_id
1 'polypeptide(L)'
;MRTLRSRFILLLLLGGFAAPGNAAPATDVSRPRVIVSSDIGGTDFDDFQSFVHLLVYADRIDLEGLIASPYGTTPDRKRYILQIIDRYAIDYPKLRTYSDHYPTPDALRALTKQGGIGPADHRGFGSPTEGSNWIIQCAHRDDPRPLWVLVWGGIDDLAQALHDDPSIEPKLRVYFIGGPNKKWSTSAYDYIAREHPHLWIIENNSTYRGWFAGGDQTGDLGNAAFVAQHIKGRGALGDYFVTIAPQIKMGDTPSLAYFFGRTRPPEDPTGDSWGGHFVRAWNRPRVTFDHPPTKADRVQAFAIIELVYPNAGMAPAGQLATAALVVDRQEFPGWADGQGTWHFLFSPKEAKTWSYRIGSNVPGLDGQTGGFTSIMPNPSLAKHPSSRYPNWWTDDPDPRWEEHGQPGTGTVSRWREAFLRDFAARMERCRTPASTQPISKS
;
A
#
# COMPACT_ATOMS: atom_id res chain seq x y z
N MET A 1 83.97 38.21 -13.96
CA MET A 1 84.61 37.22 -13.08
C MET A 1 83.97 37.29 -11.72
N ARG A 2 82.98 36.48 -11.47
CA ARG A 2 82.44 36.12 -10.13
C ARG A 2 81.60 34.88 -10.29
N THR A 3 82.05 33.79 -9.74
CA THR A 3 81.44 32.46 -9.73
C THR A 3 80.28 32.38 -8.77
N LEU A 4 79.07 31.99 -9.24
CA LEU A 4 77.94 31.71 -8.39
C LEU A 4 77.86 30.18 -8.16
N ARG A 5 77.95 29.77 -6.91
CA ARG A 5 77.80 28.39 -6.47
C ARG A 5 76.30 28.16 -6.21
N SER A 6 75.66 27.25 -6.97
CA SER A 6 74.35 26.75 -6.68
C SER A 6 74.36 25.73 -5.55
N ARG A 7 73.60 25.99 -4.50
CA ARG A 7 73.29 24.99 -3.46
C ARG A 7 71.99 24.26 -3.81
N PHE A 8 72.14 22.96 -4.01
CA PHE A 8 70.95 22.08 -4.09
C PHE A 8 70.36 21.82 -2.68
N ILE A 9 69.10 22.17 -2.44
CA ILE A 9 68.37 21.80 -1.24
C ILE A 9 67.55 20.57 -1.58
N LEU A 10 67.88 19.45 -0.93
CA LEU A 10 67.12 18.17 -1.03
C LEU A 10 65.95 18.26 -0.08
N LEU A 11 64.69 18.36 -0.64
CA LEU A 11 63.49 18.30 0.10
C LEU A 11 63.06 16.80 0.29
N LEU A 12 63.18 16.32 1.52
CA LEU A 12 62.62 15.03 1.92
C LEU A 12 61.08 15.18 2.06
N LEU A 13 60.31 14.57 1.16
CA LEU A 13 58.88 14.38 1.29
C LEU A 13 58.64 13.22 2.26
N LEU A 14 58.23 13.54 3.48
CA LEU A 14 57.64 12.59 4.43
C LEU A 14 56.21 12.30 3.97
N GLY A 15 56.00 11.16 3.33
CA GLY A 15 54.69 10.63 3.04
C GLY A 15 53.99 10.18 4.32
N GLY A 16 53.06 10.99 4.81
CA GLY A 16 52.19 10.59 5.90
C GLY A 16 51.18 9.52 5.42
N PHE A 17 51.29 8.29 5.90
CA PHE A 17 50.25 7.29 5.80
C PHE A 17 49.05 7.77 6.63
N ALA A 18 48.00 8.19 5.97
CA ALA A 18 46.69 8.39 6.61
C ALA A 18 46.14 6.99 7.00
N ALA A 19 45.96 6.76 8.29
CA ALA A 19 45.25 5.60 8.80
C ALA A 19 43.82 5.60 8.27
N PRO A 20 43.25 4.43 7.93
CA PRO A 20 41.84 4.35 7.52
C PRO A 20 40.99 4.87 8.68
N GLY A 21 40.27 5.95 8.44
CA GLY A 21 39.32 6.51 9.40
C GLY A 21 38.29 5.42 9.80
N ASN A 22 38.13 5.23 11.11
CA ASN A 22 37.07 4.44 11.66
C ASN A 22 35.77 4.96 11.05
N ALA A 23 35.09 4.11 10.22
CA ALA A 23 33.71 4.35 9.86
C ALA A 23 32.94 4.48 11.15
N ALA A 24 32.25 5.61 11.35
CA ALA A 24 31.32 5.76 12.45
C ALA A 24 30.37 4.55 12.47
N PRO A 25 30.04 4.00 13.66
CA PRO A 25 29.08 2.91 13.74
C PRO A 25 27.80 3.37 13.01
N ALA A 26 27.31 2.51 12.11
CA ALA A 26 26.05 2.76 11.43
C ALA A 26 25.02 3.09 12.52
N THR A 27 24.47 4.29 12.48
CA THR A 27 23.39 4.69 13.38
C THR A 27 22.33 3.62 13.25
N ASP A 28 21.97 3.02 14.37
CA ASP A 28 20.88 2.04 14.47
C ASP A 28 19.63 2.72 13.89
N VAL A 29 19.33 2.43 12.63
CA VAL A 29 18.17 3.02 11.95
C VAL A 29 16.97 2.42 12.64
N SER A 30 16.31 3.22 13.49
CA SER A 30 15.18 2.76 14.27
C SER A 30 14.17 2.10 13.35
N ARG A 31 13.78 0.86 13.66
CA ARG A 31 12.80 0.12 12.86
C ARG A 31 11.49 0.89 12.83
N PRO A 32 10.83 1.03 11.68
CA PRO A 32 9.53 1.70 11.63
C PRO A 32 8.48 0.88 12.38
N ARG A 33 7.59 1.56 13.10
CA ARG A 33 6.40 0.97 13.73
C ARG A 33 5.34 0.77 12.65
N VAL A 34 4.84 -0.44 12.48
CA VAL A 34 4.00 -0.79 11.33
C VAL A 34 2.73 -1.54 11.76
N ILE A 35 1.58 -1.08 11.26
CA ILE A 35 0.34 -1.84 11.16
C ILE A 35 0.07 -2.12 9.68
N VAL A 36 -0.34 -3.33 9.35
CA VAL A 36 -0.86 -3.69 8.02
C VAL A 36 -2.37 -3.88 8.12
N SER A 37 -3.13 -3.22 7.23
CA SER A 37 -4.57 -3.41 7.06
C SER A 37 -4.83 -3.91 5.64
N SER A 38 -5.35 -5.13 5.49
CA SER A 38 -5.40 -5.90 4.23
C SER A 38 -6.79 -6.47 4.00
N ASP A 39 -7.28 -6.42 2.77
CA ASP A 39 -8.53 -7.09 2.35
C ASP A 39 -8.27 -8.55 1.91
N ILE A 40 -7.30 -9.20 2.56
CA ILE A 40 -6.90 -10.59 2.30
C ILE A 40 -8.09 -11.53 2.11
N GLY A 41 -8.05 -12.34 1.06
CA GLY A 41 -9.19 -13.17 0.64
C GLY A 41 -10.23 -12.40 -0.19
N GLY A 42 -9.87 -11.24 -0.71
CA GLY A 42 -10.63 -10.44 -1.67
C GLY A 42 -10.67 -11.05 -3.06
N THR A 43 -10.70 -10.19 -4.12
CA THR A 43 -10.85 -10.64 -5.51
C THR A 43 -9.61 -11.29 -6.08
N ASP A 44 -8.46 -11.07 -5.50
CA ASP A 44 -7.22 -11.67 -5.98
C ASP A 44 -6.35 -12.22 -4.82
N PHE A 45 -5.16 -12.66 -5.15
CA PHE A 45 -4.33 -13.45 -4.25
C PHE A 45 -3.06 -12.72 -3.77
N ASP A 46 -2.86 -11.48 -4.14
CA ASP A 46 -1.58 -10.79 -3.90
C ASP A 46 -1.33 -10.47 -2.43
N ASP A 47 -2.37 -10.24 -1.64
CA ASP A 47 -2.25 -10.13 -0.17
C ASP A 47 -1.54 -11.34 0.44
N PHE A 48 -1.94 -12.55 0.05
CA PHE A 48 -1.33 -13.78 0.60
C PHE A 48 0.18 -13.83 0.33
N GLN A 49 0.60 -13.45 -0.88
CA GLN A 49 2.01 -13.37 -1.24
C GLN A 49 2.73 -12.23 -0.51
N SER A 50 2.07 -11.08 -0.39
CA SER A 50 2.60 -9.91 0.32
C SER A 50 2.76 -10.17 1.82
N PHE A 51 1.88 -10.98 2.44
CA PHE A 51 2.06 -11.44 3.82
C PHE A 51 3.26 -12.37 3.99
N VAL A 52 3.52 -13.28 3.05
CA VAL A 52 4.75 -14.09 3.08
C VAL A 52 5.98 -13.18 3.04
N HIS A 53 5.99 -12.19 2.15
CA HIS A 53 7.06 -11.21 2.08
C HIS A 53 7.19 -10.42 3.39
N LEU A 54 6.10 -9.90 3.95
CA LEU A 54 6.08 -9.20 5.23
C LEU A 54 6.75 -10.02 6.34
N LEU A 55 6.40 -11.30 6.45
CA LEU A 55 6.89 -12.14 7.55
C LEU A 55 8.38 -12.48 7.44
N VAL A 56 8.93 -12.60 6.23
CA VAL A 56 10.39 -12.80 6.07
C VAL A 56 11.19 -11.50 6.23
N TYR A 57 10.53 -10.34 6.26
CA TYR A 57 11.10 -9.04 6.57
C TYR A 57 10.74 -8.53 7.98
N ALA A 58 10.02 -9.32 8.77
CA ALA A 58 9.52 -8.87 10.07
C ALA A 58 10.64 -8.51 11.09
N ASP A 59 11.88 -8.93 10.85
CA ASP A 59 13.05 -8.53 11.62
C ASP A 59 13.49 -7.06 11.36
N ARG A 60 12.95 -6.41 10.33
CA ARG A 60 13.35 -5.07 9.88
C ARG A 60 12.37 -3.97 10.28
N ILE A 61 11.25 -4.34 10.89
CA ILE A 61 10.18 -3.45 11.33
C ILE A 61 9.73 -3.82 12.74
N ASP A 62 9.10 -2.88 13.45
CA ASP A 62 8.35 -3.16 14.67
C ASP A 62 6.89 -3.35 14.27
N LEU A 63 6.53 -4.62 14.03
CA LEU A 63 5.19 -4.98 13.61
C LEU A 63 4.23 -4.89 14.79
N GLU A 64 3.26 -3.97 14.72
CA GLU A 64 2.33 -3.66 15.81
C GLU A 64 0.90 -4.13 15.56
N GLY A 65 0.54 -4.45 14.31
CA GLY A 65 -0.79 -4.95 14.01
C GLY A 65 -0.91 -5.58 12.62
N LEU A 66 -1.79 -6.58 12.54
CA LEU A 66 -2.21 -7.25 11.31
C LEU A 66 -3.74 -7.25 11.28
N ILE A 67 -4.34 -6.40 10.46
CA ILE A 67 -5.79 -6.18 10.44
C ILE A 67 -6.36 -6.78 9.15
N ALA A 68 -7.38 -7.64 9.28
CA ALA A 68 -8.18 -8.06 8.15
C ALA A 68 -9.28 -7.03 7.91
N SER A 69 -9.09 -6.16 6.91
CA SER A 69 -10.01 -5.08 6.55
C SER A 69 -11.18 -5.58 5.68
N PRO A 70 -12.22 -4.77 5.45
CA PRO A 70 -13.38 -5.24 4.72
C PRO A 70 -13.11 -5.48 3.24
N TYR A 71 -13.68 -6.58 2.75
CA TYR A 71 -13.95 -6.83 1.35
C TYR A 71 -15.26 -7.60 1.21
N GLY A 72 -16.28 -6.96 0.68
CA GLY A 72 -17.62 -7.51 0.67
C GLY A 72 -18.13 -7.83 2.09
N THR A 73 -19.01 -8.81 2.24
CA THR A 73 -19.69 -9.17 3.49
C THR A 73 -19.22 -10.50 4.08
N THR A 74 -18.06 -11.01 3.72
CA THR A 74 -17.54 -12.27 4.25
C THR A 74 -16.95 -12.05 5.64
N PRO A 75 -17.51 -12.62 6.71
CA PRO A 75 -17.00 -12.50 8.06
C PRO A 75 -15.69 -13.30 8.23
N ASP A 76 -14.94 -12.98 9.29
CA ASP A 76 -13.75 -13.74 9.76
C ASP A 76 -12.67 -13.96 8.70
N ARG A 77 -12.14 -12.88 8.16
CA ARG A 77 -10.96 -12.94 7.27
C ARG A 77 -9.64 -13.02 8.02
N LYS A 78 -9.65 -12.69 9.30
CA LYS A 78 -8.53 -12.84 10.22
C LYS A 78 -7.92 -14.25 10.15
N ARG A 79 -8.73 -15.28 9.90
CA ARG A 79 -8.29 -16.66 9.72
C ARG A 79 -7.21 -16.84 8.64
N TYR A 80 -7.26 -16.06 7.56
CA TYR A 80 -6.27 -16.16 6.48
C TYR A 80 -4.89 -15.69 6.94
N ILE A 81 -4.84 -14.60 7.71
CA ILE A 81 -3.60 -14.10 8.31
C ILE A 81 -3.05 -15.17 9.28
N LEU A 82 -3.91 -15.74 10.13
CA LEU A 82 -3.53 -16.80 11.07
C LEU A 82 -2.97 -18.03 10.35
N GLN A 83 -3.55 -18.45 9.23
CA GLN A 83 -3.03 -19.55 8.41
C GLN A 83 -1.60 -19.29 7.89
N ILE A 84 -1.28 -18.05 7.52
CA ILE A 84 0.09 -17.71 7.09
C ILE A 84 1.04 -17.70 8.28
N ILE A 85 0.60 -17.22 9.45
CA ILE A 85 1.36 -17.27 10.69
C ILE A 85 1.65 -18.73 11.10
N ASP A 86 0.75 -19.67 10.84
CA ASP A 86 1.01 -21.11 11.08
C ASP A 86 2.13 -21.65 10.17
N ARG A 87 2.28 -21.17 8.94
CA ARG A 87 3.42 -21.50 8.08
C ARG A 87 4.70 -20.85 8.57
N TYR A 88 4.61 -19.58 8.97
CA TYR A 88 5.73 -18.88 9.61
C TYR A 88 6.24 -19.62 10.86
N ALA A 89 5.35 -20.15 11.68
CA ALA A 89 5.72 -20.89 12.89
C ALA A 89 6.62 -22.10 12.61
N ILE A 90 6.45 -22.75 11.45
CA ILE A 90 7.31 -23.86 11.01
C ILE A 90 8.71 -23.37 10.65
N ASP A 91 8.83 -22.21 10.04
CA ASP A 91 10.09 -21.64 9.58
C ASP A 91 10.78 -20.76 10.65
N TYR A 92 10.04 -20.29 11.65
CA TYR A 92 10.52 -19.39 12.71
C TYR A 92 11.81 -19.87 13.42
N PRO A 93 11.97 -21.17 13.79
CA PRO A 93 13.21 -21.63 14.41
C PRO A 93 14.48 -21.37 13.57
N LYS A 94 14.35 -21.30 12.25
CA LYS A 94 15.46 -20.99 11.34
C LYS A 94 15.62 -19.47 11.19
N LEU A 95 14.52 -18.75 10.97
CA LEU A 95 14.51 -17.28 10.82
C LEU A 95 15.16 -16.58 12.01
N ARG A 96 14.80 -16.98 13.24
CA ARG A 96 15.38 -16.39 14.47
C ARG A 96 16.89 -16.61 14.62
N THR A 97 17.49 -17.56 13.88
CA THR A 97 18.96 -17.72 13.88
C THR A 97 19.67 -16.57 13.16
N TYR A 98 18.97 -15.83 12.31
CA TYR A 98 19.50 -14.68 11.60
C TYR A 98 19.28 -13.36 12.33
N SER A 99 18.24 -13.28 13.17
CA SER A 99 17.94 -12.07 13.92
C SER A 99 16.98 -12.39 15.08
N ASP A 100 17.28 -11.90 16.27
CA ASP A 100 16.39 -11.98 17.45
C ASP A 100 15.18 -11.03 17.32
N HIS A 101 15.15 -10.18 16.30
CA HIS A 101 14.03 -9.27 16.04
C HIS A 101 12.86 -9.92 15.30
N TYR A 102 12.98 -11.16 14.84
CA TYR A 102 11.81 -11.87 14.31
C TYR A 102 10.79 -12.09 15.42
N PRO A 103 9.54 -11.58 15.28
CA PRO A 103 8.51 -11.78 16.31
C PRO A 103 8.14 -13.25 16.44
N THR A 104 7.81 -13.67 17.66
CA THR A 104 7.33 -15.04 17.86
C THR A 104 5.98 -15.25 17.18
N PRO A 105 5.65 -16.48 16.74
CA PRO A 105 4.34 -16.76 16.15
C PRO A 105 3.17 -16.36 17.05
N ASP A 106 3.31 -16.54 18.38
CA ASP A 106 2.26 -16.17 19.33
C ASP A 106 2.11 -14.65 19.46
N ALA A 107 3.21 -13.90 19.40
CA ALA A 107 3.13 -12.44 19.31
C ALA A 107 2.37 -11.99 18.04
N LEU A 108 2.67 -12.58 16.88
CA LEU A 108 1.95 -12.28 15.64
C LEU A 108 0.45 -12.61 15.72
N ARG A 109 0.08 -13.74 16.33
CA ARG A 109 -1.33 -14.11 16.56
C ARG A 109 -2.03 -13.08 17.46
N ALA A 110 -1.37 -12.61 18.51
CA ALA A 110 -1.91 -11.60 19.41
C ALA A 110 -2.11 -10.22 18.73
N LEU A 111 -1.29 -9.89 17.72
CA LEU A 111 -1.39 -8.66 16.92
C LEU A 111 -2.46 -8.76 15.81
N THR A 112 -3.00 -9.94 15.52
CA THR A 112 -3.95 -10.14 14.45
C THR A 112 -5.36 -9.76 14.89
N LYS A 113 -6.00 -8.84 14.14
CA LYS A 113 -7.29 -8.25 14.46
C LYS A 113 -8.27 -8.41 13.29
N GLN A 114 -9.55 -8.56 13.61
CA GLN A 114 -10.61 -8.44 12.62
C GLN A 114 -11.01 -6.97 12.52
N GLY A 115 -10.91 -6.39 11.33
CA GLY A 115 -11.45 -5.09 10.99
C GLY A 115 -12.91 -5.15 10.58
N GLY A 116 -13.37 -4.18 9.80
CA GLY A 116 -14.73 -4.15 9.27
C GLY A 116 -15.08 -5.41 8.48
N ILE A 117 -16.37 -5.77 8.48
CA ILE A 117 -16.88 -6.92 7.72
C ILE A 117 -17.39 -6.48 6.34
N GLY A 118 -17.88 -5.27 6.22
CA GLY A 118 -18.34 -4.64 4.99
C GLY A 118 -17.78 -3.24 4.84
N PRO A 119 -17.97 -2.59 3.70
CA PRO A 119 -17.56 -1.22 3.50
C PRO A 119 -18.28 -0.30 4.50
N ALA A 120 -17.63 0.82 4.82
CA ALA A 120 -18.24 1.87 5.62
C ALA A 120 -19.54 2.37 4.96
N ASP A 121 -20.44 2.86 5.77
CA ASP A 121 -21.64 3.55 5.32
C ASP A 121 -21.26 4.81 4.49
N HIS A 122 -22.22 5.39 3.79
CA HIS A 122 -21.99 6.57 2.91
C HIS A 122 -21.32 7.76 3.59
N ARG A 123 -21.35 7.86 4.93
CA ARG A 123 -20.63 8.87 5.70
C ARG A 123 -19.12 8.65 5.74
N GLY A 124 -18.68 7.42 5.42
CA GLY A 124 -17.29 7.00 5.44
C GLY A 124 -16.83 6.35 6.74
N PHE A 125 -17.74 6.17 7.69
CA PHE A 125 -17.53 5.52 8.99
C PHE A 125 -18.84 4.88 9.46
N GLY A 126 -18.73 3.99 10.43
CA GLY A 126 -19.88 3.28 11.00
C GLY A 126 -19.69 3.01 12.50
N SER A 127 -19.57 1.74 12.87
CA SER A 127 -19.30 1.33 14.25
C SER A 127 -17.82 0.95 14.41
N PRO A 128 -17.23 1.19 15.59
CA PRO A 128 -15.86 0.78 15.90
C PRO A 128 -15.65 -0.72 15.65
N THR A 129 -14.48 -1.08 15.13
CA THR A 129 -14.06 -2.47 14.90
C THR A 129 -12.92 -2.85 15.85
N GLU A 130 -12.58 -4.15 15.95
CA GLU A 130 -11.36 -4.57 16.64
C GLU A 130 -10.13 -3.92 15.98
N GLY A 131 -10.13 -3.81 14.64
CA GLY A 131 -9.05 -3.21 13.85
C GLY A 131 -8.92 -1.70 14.07
N SER A 132 -10.01 -0.93 13.97
CA SER A 132 -9.98 0.53 14.19
C SER A 132 -9.56 0.89 15.60
N ASN A 133 -10.10 0.19 16.61
CA ASN A 133 -9.68 0.36 18.00
C ASN A 133 -8.19 0.03 18.22
N TRP A 134 -7.67 -0.96 17.49
CA TRP A 134 -6.26 -1.33 17.59
C TRP A 134 -5.33 -0.26 17.01
N ILE A 135 -5.72 0.39 15.90
CA ILE A 135 -5.00 1.54 15.34
C ILE A 135 -4.91 2.65 16.39
N ILE A 136 -6.04 3.00 17.05
CA ILE A 136 -6.07 4.03 18.11
C ILE A 136 -5.14 3.65 19.26
N GLN A 137 -5.24 2.42 19.76
CA GLN A 137 -4.40 1.94 20.87
C GLN A 137 -2.90 2.02 20.53
N CYS A 138 -2.50 1.61 19.32
CA CYS A 138 -1.11 1.68 18.89
C CYS A 138 -0.64 3.13 18.72
N ALA A 139 -1.49 4.02 18.19
CA ALA A 139 -1.17 5.43 18.04
C ALA A 139 -0.98 6.17 19.39
N HIS A 140 -1.63 5.67 20.46
CA HIS A 140 -1.49 6.22 21.81
C HIS A 140 -0.31 5.67 22.62
N ARG A 141 0.45 4.70 22.09
CA ARG A 141 1.66 4.23 22.77
C ARG A 141 2.65 5.38 22.96
N ASP A 142 3.33 5.37 24.09
CA ASP A 142 4.39 6.33 24.39
C ASP A 142 5.66 5.97 23.59
N ASP A 143 5.64 6.33 22.31
CA ASP A 143 6.75 6.12 21.37
C ASP A 143 6.86 7.36 20.47
N PRO A 144 8.02 8.03 20.39
CA PRO A 144 8.18 9.24 19.60
C PRO A 144 8.15 8.97 18.08
N ARG A 145 8.32 7.72 17.65
CA ARG A 145 8.29 7.35 16.23
C ARG A 145 6.85 7.35 15.73
N PRO A 146 6.60 7.84 14.51
CA PRO A 146 5.27 7.75 13.91
C PRO A 146 4.84 6.29 13.70
N LEU A 147 3.53 6.07 13.77
CA LEU A 147 2.92 4.79 13.44
C LEU A 147 2.59 4.75 11.94
N TRP A 148 3.20 3.82 11.22
CA TRP A 148 2.90 3.58 9.82
C TRP A 148 1.74 2.61 9.68
N VAL A 149 0.72 3.02 8.91
CA VAL A 149 -0.41 2.18 8.55
C VAL A 149 -0.32 1.87 7.06
N LEU A 150 0.03 0.62 6.73
CA LEU A 150 0.10 0.12 5.36
C LEU A 150 -1.26 -0.46 5.00
N VAL A 151 -1.98 0.23 4.11
CA VAL A 151 -3.35 -0.14 3.71
C VAL A 151 -3.29 -0.87 2.37
N TRP A 152 -3.59 -2.17 2.40
CA TRP A 152 -3.55 -3.11 1.28
C TRP A 152 -4.94 -3.42 0.70
N GLY A 153 -5.96 -2.81 1.23
CA GLY A 153 -7.35 -3.00 0.84
C GLY A 153 -8.19 -1.76 1.06
N GLY A 154 -9.41 -1.93 1.58
CA GLY A 154 -10.25 -0.82 2.00
C GLY A 154 -9.61 0.02 3.10
N ILE A 155 -9.87 1.33 3.08
CA ILE A 155 -9.34 2.29 4.07
C ILE A 155 -10.32 2.53 5.23
N ASP A 156 -11.33 1.68 5.36
CA ASP A 156 -12.47 1.85 6.25
C ASP A 156 -12.08 1.83 7.73
N ASP A 157 -11.23 0.88 8.15
CA ASP A 157 -10.80 0.80 9.56
C ASP A 157 -9.96 2.00 9.97
N LEU A 158 -9.16 2.57 9.05
CA LEU A 158 -8.44 3.80 9.30
C LEU A 158 -9.38 5.00 9.38
N ALA A 159 -10.38 5.11 8.50
CA ALA A 159 -11.38 6.15 8.53
C ALA A 159 -12.20 6.09 9.83
N GLN A 160 -12.57 4.89 10.28
CA GLN A 160 -13.24 4.69 11.56
C GLN A 160 -12.36 5.12 12.73
N ALA A 161 -11.07 4.76 12.73
CA ALA A 161 -10.14 5.14 13.79
C ALA A 161 -9.98 6.67 13.89
N LEU A 162 -9.86 7.35 12.73
CA LEU A 162 -9.77 8.82 12.67
C LEU A 162 -11.07 9.51 13.08
N HIS A 163 -12.22 8.88 12.80
CA HIS A 163 -13.54 9.39 13.25
C HIS A 163 -13.67 9.29 14.77
N ASP A 164 -13.33 8.13 15.34
CA ASP A 164 -13.50 7.87 16.76
C ASP A 164 -12.48 8.64 17.61
N ASP A 165 -11.27 8.86 17.09
CA ASP A 165 -10.22 9.64 17.75
C ASP A 165 -9.38 10.45 16.75
N PRO A 166 -9.83 11.67 16.38
CA PRO A 166 -9.07 12.54 15.47
C PRO A 166 -7.68 12.95 15.99
N SER A 167 -7.43 12.84 17.30
CA SER A 167 -6.15 13.24 17.90
C SER A 167 -4.98 12.37 17.46
N ILE A 168 -5.24 11.20 16.88
CA ILE A 168 -4.19 10.31 16.36
C ILE A 168 -3.63 10.76 15.02
N GLU A 169 -4.33 11.62 14.26
CA GLU A 169 -3.94 12.03 12.90
C GLU A 169 -2.46 12.43 12.79
N PRO A 170 -1.90 13.33 13.62
CA PRO A 170 -0.51 13.77 13.49
C PRO A 170 0.51 12.67 13.77
N LYS A 171 0.11 11.60 14.47
CA LYS A 171 0.97 10.46 14.82
C LYS A 171 1.07 9.41 13.71
N LEU A 172 0.20 9.48 12.71
CA LEU A 172 0.10 8.49 11.65
C LEU A 172 0.93 8.86 10.42
N ARG A 173 1.42 7.81 9.75
CA ARG A 173 1.92 7.83 8.38
C ARG A 173 1.22 6.72 7.62
N VAL A 174 0.54 7.05 6.56
CA VAL A 174 -0.27 6.09 5.81
C VAL A 174 0.37 5.82 4.46
N TYR A 175 0.48 4.55 4.09
CA TYR A 175 0.78 4.16 2.72
C TYR A 175 -0.39 3.33 2.21
N PHE A 176 -1.15 3.91 1.30
CA PHE A 176 -2.38 3.34 0.78
C PHE A 176 -2.21 2.84 -0.66
N ILE A 177 -2.39 1.54 -0.89
CA ILE A 177 -2.51 0.96 -2.24
C ILE A 177 -3.90 1.31 -2.76
N GLY A 178 -4.05 2.57 -3.20
CA GLY A 178 -5.36 3.18 -3.45
C GLY A 178 -5.97 2.82 -4.81
N GLY A 179 -5.13 2.64 -5.84
CA GLY A 179 -5.60 2.47 -7.21
C GLY A 179 -6.66 1.39 -7.41
N PRO A 180 -6.41 0.13 -7.00
CA PRO A 180 -7.40 -0.94 -7.12
C PRO A 180 -8.47 -0.89 -6.02
N ASN A 181 -8.14 -0.33 -4.85
CA ASN A 181 -8.89 -0.49 -3.61
C ASN A 181 -9.85 0.66 -3.29
N LYS A 182 -9.57 1.88 -3.78
CA LYS A 182 -10.41 3.05 -3.51
C LYS A 182 -11.89 2.82 -3.85
N LYS A 183 -12.19 2.13 -4.93
CA LYS A 183 -13.57 1.83 -5.35
C LYS A 183 -14.36 1.01 -4.33
N TRP A 184 -13.67 0.19 -3.51
CA TRP A 184 -14.31 -0.64 -2.49
C TRP A 184 -14.59 0.10 -1.20
N SER A 185 -13.92 1.22 -0.98
CA SER A 185 -14.04 2.07 0.22
C SER A 185 -14.11 3.55 -0.15
N THR A 186 -14.87 3.88 -1.21
CA THR A 186 -14.94 5.26 -1.74
C THR A 186 -15.48 6.24 -0.70
N SER A 187 -16.47 5.85 0.11
CA SER A 187 -17.04 6.68 1.18
C SER A 187 -16.00 6.97 2.27
N ALA A 188 -15.25 5.95 2.70
CA ALA A 188 -14.20 6.12 3.72
C ALA A 188 -13.05 7.01 3.21
N TYR A 189 -12.63 6.82 1.95
CA TYR A 189 -11.63 7.68 1.33
C TYR A 189 -12.12 9.13 1.20
N ASP A 190 -13.38 9.34 0.79
CA ASP A 190 -13.99 10.66 0.68
C ASP A 190 -14.07 11.36 2.04
N TYR A 191 -14.42 10.61 3.10
CA TYR A 191 -14.43 11.10 4.47
C TYR A 191 -13.03 11.61 4.88
N ILE A 192 -11.99 10.78 4.70
CA ILE A 192 -10.61 11.18 5.03
C ILE A 192 -10.19 12.41 4.23
N ALA A 193 -10.49 12.46 2.93
CA ALA A 193 -10.13 13.60 2.09
C ALA A 193 -10.84 14.92 2.49
N ARG A 194 -12.05 14.84 3.05
CA ARG A 194 -12.81 16.01 3.51
C ARG A 194 -12.42 16.46 4.90
N GLU A 195 -12.36 15.51 5.85
CA GLU A 195 -12.27 15.80 7.28
C GLU A 195 -10.83 15.72 7.81
N HIS A 196 -9.93 14.98 7.13
CA HIS A 196 -8.53 14.77 7.53
C HIS A 196 -7.52 15.20 6.44
N PRO A 197 -7.64 16.43 5.89
CA PRO A 197 -6.78 16.88 4.79
C PRO A 197 -5.30 17.04 5.18
N HIS A 198 -4.99 17.08 6.47
CA HIS A 198 -3.63 17.19 7.00
C HIS A 198 -2.98 15.84 7.29
N LEU A 199 -3.71 14.73 7.20
CA LEU A 199 -3.16 13.40 7.37
C LEU A 199 -1.94 13.20 6.46
N TRP A 200 -0.86 12.62 7.00
CA TRP A 200 0.28 12.27 6.18
C TRP A 200 -0.01 10.97 5.45
N ILE A 201 -0.14 11.01 4.12
CA ILE A 201 -0.53 9.86 3.32
C ILE A 201 0.18 9.82 1.96
N ILE A 202 0.69 8.63 1.60
CA ILE A 202 1.04 8.25 0.23
C ILE A 202 -0.18 7.53 -0.37
N GLU A 203 -0.78 8.12 -1.38
CA GLU A 203 -1.83 7.53 -2.20
C GLU A 203 -1.19 6.93 -3.45
N ASN A 204 -0.83 5.65 -3.38
CA ASN A 204 -0.27 4.89 -4.48
C ASN A 204 -1.40 4.32 -5.33
N ASN A 205 -1.66 4.93 -6.50
CA ASN A 205 -2.74 4.51 -7.39
C ASN A 205 -2.25 3.57 -8.52
N SER A 206 -1.02 3.74 -9.00
CA SER A 206 -0.46 2.97 -10.13
C SER A 206 0.97 2.51 -9.93
N THR A 207 1.79 3.25 -9.18
CA THR A 207 3.21 2.94 -8.90
C THR A 207 3.42 1.50 -8.40
N TYR A 208 2.50 0.95 -7.58
CA TYR A 208 2.58 -0.41 -7.04
C TYR A 208 2.71 -1.49 -8.11
N ARG A 209 2.21 -1.24 -9.33
CA ARG A 209 2.27 -2.18 -10.47
C ARG A 209 3.71 -2.46 -10.91
N GLY A 210 4.65 -1.54 -10.62
CA GLY A 210 6.07 -1.71 -10.92
C GLY A 210 6.70 -2.92 -10.26
N TRP A 211 6.09 -3.45 -9.20
CA TRP A 211 6.56 -4.67 -8.55
C TRP A 211 6.44 -5.90 -9.43
N PHE A 212 5.37 -6.01 -10.22
CA PHE A 212 5.06 -7.22 -11.00
C PHE A 212 4.90 -6.99 -12.50
N ALA A 213 4.62 -5.78 -12.95
CA ALA A 213 4.32 -5.51 -14.36
C ALA A 213 5.50 -4.95 -15.16
N GLY A 214 6.48 -4.32 -14.50
CA GLY A 214 7.56 -3.60 -15.17
C GLY A 214 8.96 -4.15 -14.90
N GLY A 215 9.97 -3.43 -15.39
CA GLY A 215 11.38 -3.72 -15.21
C GLY A 215 11.89 -4.92 -16.03
N ASP A 216 13.13 -5.33 -15.74
CA ASP A 216 13.72 -6.51 -16.39
C ASP A 216 13.09 -7.79 -15.86
N GLN A 217 12.37 -8.50 -16.72
CA GLN A 217 11.74 -9.79 -16.43
C GLN A 217 12.40 -10.96 -17.19
N THR A 218 13.63 -10.77 -17.61
CA THR A 218 14.40 -11.84 -18.30
C THR A 218 14.96 -12.86 -17.31
N GLY A 219 15.20 -14.08 -17.80
CA GLY A 219 15.79 -15.15 -17.00
C GLY A 219 15.01 -15.44 -15.72
N ASP A 220 15.71 -15.53 -14.61
CA ASP A 220 15.15 -15.81 -13.28
C ASP A 220 14.48 -14.60 -12.60
N LEU A 221 14.56 -13.41 -13.22
CA LEU A 221 13.83 -12.22 -12.77
C LEU A 221 12.37 -12.18 -13.27
N GLY A 222 11.98 -13.05 -14.20
CA GLY A 222 10.59 -13.20 -14.63
C GLY A 222 9.67 -13.69 -13.49
N ASN A 223 8.43 -13.23 -13.45
CA ASN A 223 7.50 -13.51 -12.35
C ASN A 223 7.36 -15.01 -12.02
N ALA A 224 7.16 -15.86 -13.03
CA ALA A 224 7.02 -17.30 -12.82
C ALA A 224 8.38 -17.98 -12.60
N ALA A 225 9.43 -17.57 -13.34
CA ALA A 225 10.76 -18.13 -13.19
C ALA A 225 11.33 -17.87 -11.80
N PHE A 226 11.13 -16.67 -11.26
CA PHE A 226 11.57 -16.32 -9.91
C PHE A 226 10.92 -17.22 -8.85
N VAL A 227 9.61 -17.42 -8.93
CA VAL A 227 8.89 -18.28 -7.98
C VAL A 227 9.41 -19.72 -8.06
N ALA A 228 9.61 -20.26 -9.27
CA ALA A 228 10.10 -21.61 -9.47
C ALA A 228 11.52 -21.83 -8.94
N GLN A 229 12.41 -20.83 -9.07
CA GLN A 229 13.83 -20.97 -8.75
C GLN A 229 14.16 -20.50 -7.33
N HIS A 230 13.48 -19.48 -6.81
CA HIS A 230 13.87 -18.79 -5.57
C HIS A 230 12.85 -18.89 -4.43
N ILE A 231 11.60 -19.28 -4.69
CA ILE A 231 10.55 -19.39 -3.67
C ILE A 231 10.20 -20.85 -3.37
N LYS A 232 9.96 -21.66 -4.40
CA LYS A 232 9.60 -23.07 -4.26
C LYS A 232 10.65 -23.84 -3.46
N GLY A 233 10.19 -24.58 -2.43
CA GLY A 233 11.08 -25.37 -1.57
C GLY A 233 11.90 -24.54 -0.57
N ARG A 234 11.53 -23.28 -0.34
CA ARG A 234 12.16 -22.39 0.65
C ARG A 234 11.32 -22.33 1.93
N GLY A 235 11.23 -23.47 2.62
CA GLY A 235 10.45 -23.60 3.84
C GLY A 235 8.93 -23.66 3.62
N ALA A 236 8.20 -23.67 4.73
CA ALA A 236 6.73 -23.73 4.70
C ALA A 236 6.09 -22.47 4.13
N LEU A 237 6.71 -21.30 4.33
CA LEU A 237 6.27 -20.03 3.71
C LEU A 237 6.45 -20.05 2.20
N GLY A 238 7.60 -20.55 1.68
CA GLY A 238 7.83 -20.64 0.25
C GLY A 238 6.90 -21.63 -0.44
N ASP A 239 6.67 -22.79 0.17
CA ASP A 239 5.73 -23.77 -0.36
C ASP A 239 4.29 -23.25 -0.35
N TYR A 240 3.90 -22.53 0.72
CA TYR A 240 2.61 -21.86 0.78
C TYR A 240 2.45 -20.81 -0.33
N PHE A 241 3.46 -19.96 -0.54
CA PHE A 241 3.45 -18.96 -1.61
C PHE A 241 3.13 -19.59 -2.97
N VAL A 242 3.78 -20.72 -3.29
CA VAL A 242 3.57 -21.45 -4.57
C VAL A 242 2.14 -22.00 -4.68
N THR A 243 1.53 -22.45 -3.54
CA THR A 243 0.14 -22.93 -3.57
C THR A 243 -0.86 -21.81 -3.88
N ILE A 244 -0.54 -20.57 -3.57
CA ILE A 244 -1.38 -19.41 -3.89
C ILE A 244 -1.32 -19.10 -5.38
N ALA A 245 -0.11 -18.93 -5.95
CA ALA A 245 0.09 -18.77 -7.37
C ALA A 245 1.54 -19.09 -7.77
N PRO A 246 1.76 -19.65 -8.98
CA PRO A 246 3.09 -20.01 -9.47
C PRO A 246 3.87 -18.80 -10.03
N GLN A 247 3.40 -17.58 -9.83
CA GLN A 247 4.00 -16.34 -10.33
C GLN A 247 3.85 -15.21 -9.32
N ILE A 248 4.75 -14.23 -9.39
CA ILE A 248 4.66 -13.02 -8.56
C ILE A 248 3.47 -12.17 -9.02
N LYS A 249 2.69 -11.68 -8.06
CA LYS A 249 1.85 -10.48 -8.17
C LYS A 249 2.21 -9.50 -7.05
N MET A 250 2.02 -9.84 -5.78
CA MET A 250 2.52 -9.09 -4.60
C MET A 250 2.24 -7.58 -4.70
N GLY A 251 1.01 -7.20 -5.09
CA GLY A 251 0.65 -5.81 -5.37
C GLY A 251 0.74 -4.88 -4.16
N ASP A 252 0.68 -5.42 -2.95
CA ASP A 252 0.71 -4.65 -1.70
C ASP A 252 2.11 -4.47 -1.14
N THR A 253 3.01 -5.37 -1.56
CA THR A 253 4.43 -5.38 -1.14
C THR A 253 5.14 -4.04 -1.28
N PRO A 254 4.91 -3.19 -2.30
CA PRO A 254 5.56 -1.88 -2.40
C PRO A 254 5.39 -1.01 -1.17
N SER A 255 4.31 -1.14 -0.42
CA SER A 255 4.12 -0.39 0.82
C SER A 255 5.15 -0.75 1.91
N LEU A 256 5.46 -2.04 2.05
CA LEU A 256 6.54 -2.51 2.92
C LEU A 256 7.91 -2.22 2.32
N ALA A 257 8.10 -2.48 1.03
CA ALA A 257 9.35 -2.25 0.31
C ALA A 257 9.76 -0.77 0.30
N TYR A 258 8.83 0.13 0.58
CA TYR A 258 9.06 1.55 0.77
C TYR A 258 10.10 1.85 1.85
N PHE A 259 10.27 1.00 2.84
CA PHE A 259 11.29 1.16 3.87
C PHE A 259 12.70 0.73 3.44
N PHE A 260 12.85 0.11 2.26
CA PHE A 260 14.13 -0.46 1.80
C PHE A 260 14.67 0.23 0.54
N GLY A 261 16.00 0.16 0.36
CA GLY A 261 16.67 0.81 -0.77
C GLY A 261 16.52 2.33 -0.80
N ARG A 262 16.33 2.96 0.36
CA ARG A 262 16.01 4.39 0.46
C ARG A 262 17.22 5.29 0.28
N THR A 263 16.97 6.42 -0.39
CA THR A 263 17.95 7.50 -0.52
C THR A 263 17.69 8.66 0.46
N ARG A 264 16.51 8.68 1.11
CA ARG A 264 16.07 9.71 2.06
C ARG A 264 15.27 9.08 3.22
N PRO A 265 15.03 9.78 4.34
CA PRO A 265 14.14 9.30 5.41
C PRO A 265 12.73 8.93 4.89
N PRO A 266 12.02 8.01 5.55
CA PRO A 266 10.69 7.59 5.07
C PRO A 266 9.64 8.72 5.07
N GLU A 267 9.84 9.77 5.82
CA GLU A 267 8.98 10.96 5.87
C GLU A 267 9.18 11.89 4.66
N ASP A 268 10.23 11.65 3.83
CA ASP A 268 10.43 12.35 2.55
C ASP A 268 10.18 11.40 1.37
N PRO A 269 8.94 11.33 0.85
CA PRO A 269 8.57 10.43 -0.24
C PRO A 269 9.19 10.79 -1.60
N THR A 270 9.85 11.93 -1.72
CA THR A 270 10.55 12.30 -2.96
C THR A 270 11.86 11.54 -3.14
N GLY A 271 12.32 10.85 -2.10
CA GLY A 271 13.49 9.97 -2.15
C GLY A 271 13.15 8.62 -2.78
N ASP A 272 14.12 8.05 -3.48
CA ASP A 272 13.99 6.71 -4.05
C ASP A 272 13.85 5.64 -2.97
N SER A 273 13.08 4.60 -3.26
CA SER A 273 12.96 3.38 -2.48
C SER A 273 12.54 2.21 -3.38
N TRP A 274 12.60 0.99 -2.89
CA TRP A 274 12.05 -0.15 -3.62
C TRP A 274 10.53 -0.10 -3.73
N GLY A 275 9.86 0.65 -2.87
CA GLY A 275 8.41 0.90 -2.92
C GLY A 275 8.02 2.13 -3.74
N GLY A 276 8.99 2.76 -4.42
CA GLY A 276 8.78 3.92 -5.27
C GLY A 276 9.19 5.24 -4.62
N HIS A 277 9.08 6.30 -5.41
CA HIS A 277 9.07 7.68 -4.93
C HIS A 277 7.80 8.38 -5.39
N PHE A 278 7.44 9.47 -4.75
CA PHE A 278 6.14 10.13 -4.91
C PHE A 278 6.31 11.64 -4.96
N VAL A 279 5.35 12.30 -5.59
CA VAL A 279 5.28 13.75 -5.65
C VAL A 279 4.15 14.28 -4.76
N ARG A 280 4.18 15.58 -4.45
CA ARG A 280 3.09 16.22 -3.70
C ARG A 280 1.78 16.09 -4.47
N ALA A 281 0.74 15.68 -3.78
CA ALA A 281 -0.57 15.51 -4.37
C ALA A 281 -1.16 16.85 -4.82
N TRP A 282 -1.83 16.85 -5.98
CA TRP A 282 -2.72 17.93 -6.42
C TRP A 282 -4.13 17.74 -5.84
N ASN A 283 -5.05 18.66 -6.13
CA ASN A 283 -6.43 18.54 -5.68
C ASN A 283 -7.06 17.22 -6.13
N ARG A 284 -7.76 16.57 -5.20
CA ARG A 284 -8.46 15.31 -5.50
C ARG A 284 -9.78 15.66 -6.17
N PRO A 285 -9.98 15.29 -7.44
CA PRO A 285 -11.21 15.61 -8.14
C PRO A 285 -12.38 14.80 -7.57
N ARG A 286 -13.50 15.50 -7.32
CA ARG A 286 -14.81 14.93 -7.07
C ARG A 286 -15.72 15.46 -8.17
N VAL A 287 -16.43 14.57 -8.82
CA VAL A 287 -17.34 14.90 -9.93
C VAL A 287 -18.72 14.36 -9.56
N THR A 288 -19.70 15.25 -9.51
CA THR A 288 -21.10 14.87 -9.28
C THR A 288 -21.88 14.97 -10.58
N PHE A 289 -22.59 13.92 -10.94
CA PHE A 289 -23.54 13.87 -12.05
C PHE A 289 -24.96 13.82 -11.49
N ASP A 290 -25.74 14.85 -11.75
CA ASP A 290 -27.18 14.96 -11.42
C ASP A 290 -28.09 14.37 -12.51
N HIS A 291 -27.50 13.73 -13.50
CA HIS A 291 -28.12 13.03 -14.62
C HIS A 291 -27.25 11.82 -15.00
N PRO A 292 -27.80 10.79 -15.67
CA PRO A 292 -26.99 9.68 -16.12
C PRO A 292 -25.91 10.15 -17.11
N PRO A 293 -24.59 10.03 -16.75
CA PRO A 293 -23.54 10.42 -17.64
C PRO A 293 -23.48 9.52 -18.88
N THR A 294 -22.89 10.06 -19.95
CA THR A 294 -22.66 9.38 -21.21
C THR A 294 -21.15 9.08 -21.40
N LYS A 295 -20.83 8.24 -22.36
CA LYS A 295 -19.43 7.94 -22.69
C LYS A 295 -18.61 9.15 -23.16
N ALA A 296 -19.27 10.27 -23.51
CA ALA A 296 -18.61 11.54 -23.85
C ALA A 296 -18.15 12.31 -22.60
N ASP A 297 -18.77 12.05 -21.44
CA ASP A 297 -18.39 12.70 -20.20
C ASP A 297 -17.04 12.16 -19.72
N ARG A 298 -16.11 13.07 -19.45
CA ARG A 298 -14.74 12.74 -19.08
C ARG A 298 -14.48 13.05 -17.62
N VAL A 299 -13.87 12.09 -16.93
CA VAL A 299 -13.44 12.22 -15.54
C VAL A 299 -11.97 11.81 -15.40
N GLN A 300 -11.30 12.26 -14.38
CA GLN A 300 -9.96 11.81 -14.07
C GLN A 300 -10.00 10.40 -13.47
N ALA A 301 -9.11 9.51 -13.88
CA ALA A 301 -8.89 8.25 -13.18
C ALA A 301 -8.53 8.54 -11.72
N PHE A 302 -8.96 7.67 -10.81
CA PHE A 302 -8.81 7.80 -9.35
C PHE A 302 -9.62 8.94 -8.71
N ALA A 303 -10.43 9.67 -9.50
CA ALA A 303 -11.40 10.64 -8.96
C ALA A 303 -12.52 9.92 -8.20
N ILE A 304 -13.19 10.66 -7.32
CA ILE A 304 -14.47 10.25 -6.76
C ILE A 304 -15.56 10.71 -7.71
N ILE A 305 -16.39 9.78 -8.15
CA ILE A 305 -17.58 10.06 -8.96
C ILE A 305 -18.80 9.82 -8.08
N GLU A 306 -19.69 10.78 -8.04
CA GLU A 306 -20.99 10.67 -7.42
C GLU A 306 -22.07 10.73 -8.49
N LEU A 307 -22.91 9.68 -8.55
CA LEU A 307 -24.09 9.65 -9.40
C LEU A 307 -25.31 9.95 -8.52
N VAL A 308 -26.10 10.96 -8.91
CA VAL A 308 -27.29 11.41 -8.18
C VAL A 308 -28.53 11.17 -9.03
N TYR A 309 -29.50 10.45 -8.46
CA TYR A 309 -30.77 10.13 -9.06
C TYR A 309 -31.91 10.74 -8.24
N PRO A 310 -32.36 11.95 -8.58
CA PRO A 310 -33.46 12.61 -7.87
C PRO A 310 -34.81 11.95 -8.22
N ASN A 311 -35.75 12.00 -7.31
CA ASN A 311 -37.14 11.55 -7.51
C ASN A 311 -37.27 10.09 -7.97
N ALA A 312 -36.40 9.21 -7.50
CA ALA A 312 -36.36 7.81 -7.93
C ALA A 312 -37.57 6.97 -7.43
N GLY A 313 -38.36 7.52 -6.55
CA GLY A 313 -39.51 6.85 -5.95
C GLY A 313 -39.16 6.00 -4.71
N MET A 314 -40.06 5.11 -4.35
CA MET A 314 -39.95 4.27 -3.16
C MET A 314 -39.94 2.78 -3.55
N ALA A 315 -39.36 1.96 -2.68
CA ALA A 315 -39.45 0.53 -2.78
C ALA A 315 -40.94 0.05 -2.60
N PRO A 316 -41.28 -1.13 -3.07
CA PRO A 316 -42.60 -1.71 -2.84
C PRO A 316 -42.94 -1.76 -1.34
N ALA A 317 -44.23 -1.61 -1.01
CA ALA A 317 -44.70 -1.57 0.38
C ALA A 317 -44.23 -2.80 1.18
N GLY A 318 -43.69 -2.53 2.37
CA GLY A 318 -43.16 -3.55 3.28
C GLY A 318 -41.73 -4.06 2.94
N GLN A 319 -41.07 -3.50 1.94
CA GLN A 319 -39.70 -3.84 1.60
C GLN A 319 -38.74 -2.72 1.98
N LEU A 320 -37.55 -3.11 2.46
CA LEU A 320 -36.43 -2.16 2.60
C LEU A 320 -35.92 -1.78 1.21
N ALA A 321 -35.80 -0.50 0.94
CA ALA A 321 -35.26 -0.01 -0.31
C ALA A 321 -33.73 -0.34 -0.42
N THR A 322 -33.36 -0.96 -1.53
CA THR A 322 -31.97 -1.30 -1.83
C THR A 322 -31.63 -0.92 -3.26
N ALA A 323 -30.41 -0.39 -3.46
CA ALA A 323 -29.89 -0.13 -4.79
C ALA A 323 -28.35 -0.30 -4.79
N ALA A 324 -27.84 -0.78 -5.91
CA ALA A 324 -26.41 -0.90 -6.14
C ALA A 324 -26.04 -0.45 -7.56
N LEU A 325 -24.92 0.25 -7.69
CA LEU A 325 -24.28 0.54 -8.95
C LEU A 325 -23.49 -0.69 -9.38
N VAL A 326 -23.80 -1.27 -10.54
CA VAL A 326 -23.13 -2.45 -11.09
C VAL A 326 -22.18 -2.03 -12.20
N VAL A 327 -20.88 -2.19 -11.95
CA VAL A 327 -19.79 -1.88 -12.89
C VAL A 327 -18.90 -3.11 -13.03
N ASP A 328 -18.61 -3.56 -14.25
CA ASP A 328 -17.76 -4.73 -14.50
C ASP A 328 -18.19 -5.96 -13.66
N ARG A 329 -19.50 -6.19 -13.47
CA ARG A 329 -20.10 -7.25 -12.62
C ARG A 329 -19.80 -7.13 -11.11
N GLN A 330 -19.32 -5.97 -10.67
CA GLN A 330 -19.10 -5.65 -9.26
C GLN A 330 -20.18 -4.69 -8.79
N GLU A 331 -20.65 -4.87 -7.57
CA GLU A 331 -21.73 -4.10 -6.98
C GLU A 331 -21.19 -3.12 -5.94
N PHE A 332 -21.63 -1.87 -6.04
CA PHE A 332 -21.30 -0.79 -5.14
C PHE A 332 -22.60 -0.24 -4.55
N PRO A 333 -22.85 -0.41 -3.24
CA PRO A 333 -24.08 0.02 -2.61
C PRO A 333 -24.31 1.53 -2.77
N GLY A 334 -25.55 1.89 -3.07
CA GLY A 334 -26.04 3.26 -3.00
C GLY A 334 -26.80 3.53 -1.71
N TRP A 335 -27.12 4.80 -1.48
CA TRP A 335 -27.95 5.22 -0.36
C TRP A 335 -28.99 6.27 -0.78
N ALA A 336 -30.08 6.37 -0.03
CA ALA A 336 -31.07 7.43 -0.17
C ALA A 336 -30.83 8.54 0.85
N ASP A 337 -31.02 9.80 0.44
CA ASP A 337 -30.88 10.97 1.31
C ASP A 337 -32.08 11.24 2.24
N GLY A 338 -33.10 10.36 2.19
CA GLY A 338 -34.35 10.51 2.91
C GLY A 338 -35.36 11.43 2.24
N GLN A 339 -35.00 12.11 1.14
CA GLN A 339 -35.88 12.98 0.34
C GLN A 339 -36.25 12.34 -1.03
N GLY A 340 -35.90 11.06 -1.21
CA GLY A 340 -36.16 10.31 -2.44
C GLY A 340 -35.08 10.43 -3.50
N THR A 341 -33.94 11.05 -3.18
CA THR A 341 -32.76 11.07 -4.03
C THR A 341 -31.83 9.94 -3.66
N TRP A 342 -31.32 9.24 -4.66
CA TRP A 342 -30.33 8.17 -4.49
C TRP A 342 -28.97 8.60 -4.97
N HIS A 343 -27.95 8.16 -4.23
CA HIS A 343 -26.56 8.48 -4.48
C HIS A 343 -25.73 7.21 -4.59
N PHE A 344 -24.74 7.23 -5.51
CA PHE A 344 -23.78 6.14 -5.68
C PHE A 344 -22.40 6.74 -5.82
N LEU A 345 -21.43 6.23 -5.06
CA LEU A 345 -20.02 6.60 -5.20
C LEU A 345 -19.24 5.53 -5.94
N PHE A 346 -18.34 5.97 -6.79
CA PHE A 346 -17.42 5.10 -7.51
C PHE A 346 -16.09 5.80 -7.76
N SER A 347 -14.99 5.03 -7.86
CA SER A 347 -13.69 5.55 -8.25
C SER A 347 -13.09 4.70 -9.38
N PRO A 348 -12.91 5.24 -10.60
CA PRO A 348 -12.34 4.51 -11.72
C PRO A 348 -10.82 4.31 -11.50
N LYS A 349 -10.34 3.07 -11.59
CA LYS A 349 -8.95 2.68 -11.30
C LYS A 349 -7.99 2.77 -12.49
N GLU A 350 -8.47 3.13 -13.66
CA GLU A 350 -7.71 3.12 -14.92
C GLU A 350 -8.37 4.01 -15.98
N ALA A 351 -7.62 4.38 -17.01
CA ALA A 351 -8.17 5.08 -18.17
C ALA A 351 -8.94 4.10 -19.05
N LYS A 352 -10.25 4.24 -19.11
CA LYS A 352 -11.12 3.47 -20.01
C LYS A 352 -12.52 4.07 -20.10
N THR A 353 -13.31 3.60 -21.07
CA THR A 353 -14.74 3.87 -21.10
C THR A 353 -15.49 2.86 -20.24
N TRP A 354 -16.21 3.37 -19.24
CA TRP A 354 -17.01 2.61 -18.30
C TRP A 354 -18.46 2.58 -18.73
N SER A 355 -19.13 1.50 -18.44
CA SER A 355 -20.59 1.39 -18.52
C SER A 355 -21.08 0.81 -17.20
N TYR A 356 -22.24 1.27 -16.76
CA TYR A 356 -22.87 0.77 -15.54
C TYR A 356 -24.36 0.55 -15.72
N ARG A 357 -24.92 -0.24 -14.82
CA ARG A 357 -26.35 -0.42 -14.60
C ARG A 357 -26.65 -0.29 -13.10
N ILE A 358 -27.83 0.22 -12.77
CA ILE A 358 -28.34 0.19 -11.41
C ILE A 358 -29.21 -1.05 -11.24
N GLY A 359 -28.92 -1.87 -10.23
CA GLY A 359 -29.77 -2.94 -9.74
C GLY A 359 -30.50 -2.46 -8.49
N SER A 360 -31.83 -2.53 -8.46
CA SER A 360 -32.62 -1.98 -7.36
C SER A 360 -33.99 -2.67 -7.23
N ASN A 361 -34.55 -2.64 -6.03
CA ASN A 361 -35.98 -2.91 -5.83
C ASN A 361 -36.83 -1.63 -5.87
N VAL A 362 -36.23 -0.47 -6.14
CA VAL A 362 -36.92 0.81 -6.38
C VAL A 362 -37.19 0.93 -7.87
N PRO A 363 -38.49 0.91 -8.33
CA PRO A 363 -38.81 0.82 -9.77
C PRO A 363 -38.21 1.94 -10.63
N GLY A 364 -38.10 3.16 -10.10
CA GLY A 364 -37.49 4.29 -10.82
C GLY A 364 -35.98 4.21 -11.00
N LEU A 365 -35.31 3.30 -10.30
CA LEU A 365 -33.85 3.08 -10.39
C LEU A 365 -33.49 1.82 -11.16
N ASP A 366 -34.30 0.75 -11.00
CA ASP A 366 -33.91 -0.54 -11.55
C ASP A 366 -33.76 -0.50 -13.06
N GLY A 367 -32.64 -1.02 -13.54
CA GLY A 367 -32.32 -1.05 -14.96
C GLY A 367 -31.77 0.27 -15.54
N GLN A 368 -31.70 1.36 -14.79
CA GLN A 368 -31.07 2.59 -15.24
C GLN A 368 -29.61 2.31 -15.65
N THR A 369 -29.18 2.90 -16.76
CA THR A 369 -27.82 2.71 -17.31
C THR A 369 -27.17 4.04 -17.62
N GLY A 370 -25.86 4.03 -17.66
CA GLY A 370 -25.05 5.17 -18.07
C GLY A 370 -23.61 4.75 -18.35
N GLY A 371 -22.77 5.71 -18.57
CA GLY A 371 -21.36 5.47 -18.78
C GLY A 371 -20.57 6.78 -18.81
N PHE A 372 -19.27 6.68 -18.64
CA PHE A 372 -18.32 7.80 -18.69
C PHE A 372 -16.96 7.30 -19.18
N THR A 373 -16.07 8.21 -19.56
CA THR A 373 -14.69 7.87 -19.91
C THR A 373 -13.75 8.48 -18.90
N SER A 374 -12.97 7.62 -18.21
CA SER A 374 -11.88 8.07 -17.37
C SER A 374 -10.60 8.22 -18.17
N ILE A 375 -9.82 9.24 -17.85
CA ILE A 375 -8.51 9.57 -18.44
C ILE A 375 -7.46 9.65 -17.34
N MET A 376 -6.22 9.27 -17.64
CA MET A 376 -5.13 9.41 -16.66
C MET A 376 -4.90 10.88 -16.31
N PRO A 377 -4.46 11.18 -15.07
CA PRO A 377 -4.13 12.54 -14.67
C PRO A 377 -3.08 13.16 -15.59
N ASN A 378 -3.26 14.42 -15.95
CA ASN A 378 -2.28 15.13 -16.75
C ASN A 378 -0.99 15.36 -15.94
N PRO A 379 0.21 15.03 -16.47
CA PRO A 379 1.48 15.23 -15.78
C PRO A 379 1.75 16.64 -15.26
N SER A 380 1.17 17.67 -15.92
CA SER A 380 1.32 19.06 -15.47
C SER A 380 0.72 19.33 -14.08
N LEU A 381 -0.20 18.50 -13.60
CA LEU A 381 -0.83 18.64 -12.27
C LEU A 381 0.20 18.54 -11.14
N ALA A 382 1.27 17.78 -11.30
CA ALA A 382 2.35 17.69 -10.32
C ALA A 382 3.07 19.03 -10.05
N LYS A 383 2.96 19.98 -10.99
CA LYS A 383 3.49 21.35 -10.83
C LYS A 383 2.61 22.23 -9.94
N HIS A 384 1.41 21.76 -9.62
CA HIS A 384 0.40 22.50 -8.86
C HIS A 384 -0.06 21.69 -7.64
N PRO A 385 0.84 21.46 -6.65
CA PRO A 385 0.47 20.73 -5.45
C PRO A 385 -0.64 21.44 -4.70
N SER A 386 -1.54 20.66 -4.12
CA SER A 386 -2.66 21.21 -3.36
C SER A 386 -2.20 21.85 -2.06
N SER A 387 -2.69 23.05 -1.79
CA SER A 387 -2.55 23.67 -0.46
C SER A 387 -3.49 23.05 0.58
N ARG A 388 -4.61 22.46 0.12
CA ARG A 388 -5.57 21.77 0.99
C ARG A 388 -4.98 20.49 1.57
N TYR A 389 -4.11 19.79 0.81
CA TYR A 389 -3.53 18.52 1.17
C TYR A 389 -2.02 18.63 1.43
N PRO A 390 -1.58 19.31 2.51
CA PRO A 390 -0.17 19.65 2.70
C PRO A 390 0.75 18.45 2.91
N ASN A 391 0.21 17.30 3.32
CA ASN A 391 0.96 16.08 3.62
C ASN A 391 0.54 14.88 2.75
N TRP A 392 -0.15 15.14 1.63
CA TRP A 392 -0.55 14.09 0.70
C TRP A 392 0.44 13.96 -0.44
N TRP A 393 0.74 12.72 -0.77
CA TRP A 393 1.68 12.32 -1.81
C TRP A 393 0.99 11.35 -2.77
N THR A 394 1.41 11.32 -4.03
CA THR A 394 0.84 10.44 -5.05
C THR A 394 1.87 10.05 -6.08
N ASP A 395 1.50 9.13 -6.98
CA ASP A 395 2.34 8.66 -8.09
C ASP A 395 2.99 9.83 -8.83
N ASP A 396 4.28 9.67 -9.19
CA ASP A 396 4.95 10.64 -10.04
C ASP A 396 4.45 10.48 -11.49
N PRO A 397 3.74 11.48 -12.05
CA PRO A 397 3.18 11.40 -13.38
C PRO A 397 4.18 11.75 -14.48
N ASP A 398 5.47 11.96 -14.17
CA ASP A 398 6.49 12.23 -15.17
C ASP A 398 6.56 11.07 -16.17
N PRO A 399 6.42 11.30 -17.50
CA PRO A 399 6.40 10.24 -18.50
C PRO A 399 7.62 9.31 -18.49
N ARG A 400 8.77 9.73 -17.96
CA ARG A 400 9.96 8.87 -17.81
C ARG A 400 9.74 7.70 -16.85
N TRP A 401 8.73 7.80 -15.95
CA TRP A 401 8.38 6.78 -14.97
C TRP A 401 7.13 6.00 -15.36
N GLU A 402 6.59 6.28 -16.54
CA GLU A 402 5.43 5.54 -17.04
C GLU A 402 5.86 4.21 -17.68
N GLU A 403 5.23 3.14 -17.26
CA GLU A 403 5.32 1.83 -17.93
C GLU A 403 3.91 1.26 -18.12
N HIS A 404 3.64 0.72 -19.31
CA HIS A 404 2.34 0.15 -19.66
C HIS A 404 1.15 1.09 -19.44
N GLY A 405 1.32 2.40 -19.69
CA GLY A 405 0.28 3.40 -19.48
C GLY A 405 -0.03 3.70 -18.00
N GLN A 406 0.88 3.34 -17.09
CA GLN A 406 0.71 3.50 -15.64
C GLN A 406 1.77 4.46 -15.09
N PRO A 407 1.39 5.65 -14.61
CA PRO A 407 2.32 6.62 -14.04
C PRO A 407 3.05 6.08 -12.80
N GLY A 408 4.31 6.47 -12.64
CA GLY A 408 5.12 6.15 -11.47
C GLY A 408 5.64 4.72 -11.39
N THR A 409 5.16 3.81 -12.24
CA THR A 409 5.52 2.38 -12.22
C THR A 409 7.03 2.17 -12.31
N GLY A 410 7.73 2.92 -13.17
CA GLY A 410 9.18 2.88 -13.34
C GLY A 410 9.97 3.25 -12.08
N THR A 411 9.36 3.96 -11.12
CA THR A 411 10.04 4.30 -9.86
C THR A 411 10.27 3.08 -8.97
N VAL A 412 9.44 2.04 -9.12
CA VAL A 412 9.56 0.73 -8.47
C VAL A 412 10.33 -0.26 -9.36
N SER A 413 9.87 -0.43 -10.60
CA SER A 413 10.32 -1.51 -11.49
C SER A 413 11.81 -1.47 -11.81
N ARG A 414 12.44 -0.29 -11.84
CA ARG A 414 13.88 -0.14 -12.02
C ARG A 414 14.73 -0.81 -10.94
N TRP A 415 14.14 -1.11 -9.79
CA TRP A 415 14.80 -1.80 -8.68
C TRP A 415 14.57 -3.32 -8.67
N ARG A 416 13.93 -3.85 -9.72
CA ARG A 416 13.46 -5.24 -9.76
C ARG A 416 14.52 -6.25 -9.38
N GLU A 417 15.68 -6.20 -9.97
CA GLU A 417 16.76 -7.11 -9.62
C GLU A 417 17.14 -6.99 -8.14
N ALA A 418 17.33 -5.78 -7.65
CA ALA A 418 17.77 -5.54 -6.27
C ALA A 418 16.76 -6.11 -5.26
N PHE A 419 15.46 -5.79 -5.39
CA PHE A 419 14.48 -6.28 -4.43
C PHE A 419 14.20 -7.78 -4.57
N LEU A 420 14.27 -8.35 -5.78
CA LEU A 420 14.09 -9.79 -5.95
C LEU A 420 15.28 -10.59 -5.41
N ARG A 421 16.53 -10.15 -5.62
CA ARG A 421 17.71 -10.81 -5.04
C ARG A 421 17.68 -10.78 -3.51
N ASP A 422 17.32 -9.66 -2.89
CA ASP A 422 17.17 -9.58 -1.44
C ASP A 422 16.03 -10.50 -0.95
N PHE A 423 14.87 -10.50 -1.62
CA PHE A 423 13.77 -11.39 -1.28
C PHE A 423 14.16 -12.86 -1.39
N ALA A 424 14.88 -13.26 -2.46
CA ALA A 424 15.40 -14.63 -2.61
C ALA A 424 16.32 -15.02 -1.44
N ALA A 425 17.23 -14.13 -1.04
CA ALA A 425 18.12 -14.36 0.08
C ALA A 425 17.37 -14.53 1.41
N ARG A 426 16.28 -13.77 1.61
CA ARG A 426 15.43 -13.90 2.80
C ARG A 426 14.60 -15.19 2.79
N MET A 427 14.09 -15.59 1.64
CA MET A 427 13.39 -16.87 1.51
C MET A 427 14.30 -18.05 1.80
N GLU A 428 15.60 -17.99 1.44
CA GLU A 428 16.57 -19.02 1.79
C GLU A 428 16.73 -19.20 3.30
N ARG A 429 16.52 -18.15 4.12
CA ARG A 429 16.54 -18.24 5.59
C ARG A 429 15.44 -19.17 6.14
N CYS A 430 14.34 -19.34 5.43
CA CYS A 430 13.28 -20.28 5.80
C CYS A 430 13.71 -21.74 5.66
N ARG A 431 14.69 -22.02 4.80
CA ARG A 431 15.22 -23.36 4.55
C ARG A 431 16.44 -23.67 5.41
N THR A 432 17.38 -22.76 5.50
CA THR A 432 18.72 -22.96 6.08
C THR A 432 18.91 -22.05 7.29
N PRO A 433 19.27 -22.56 8.48
CA PRO A 433 19.65 -21.72 9.61
C PRO A 433 20.95 -20.95 9.32
N ALA A 434 21.15 -19.82 10.01
CA ALA A 434 22.42 -19.12 9.97
C ALA A 434 23.57 -20.04 10.42
N SER A 435 24.69 -19.96 9.74
CA SER A 435 25.87 -20.75 10.14
C SER A 435 26.38 -20.25 11.50
N THR A 436 26.64 -21.18 12.42
CA THR A 436 27.20 -20.91 13.74
C THR A 436 28.74 -20.70 13.69
N GLN A 437 29.28 -20.13 12.65
CA GLN A 437 30.72 -19.80 12.68
C GLN A 437 30.96 -18.71 13.75
N PRO A 438 31.84 -18.97 14.73
CA PRO A 438 32.20 -17.96 15.69
C PRO A 438 32.84 -16.79 14.96
N ILE A 439 32.36 -15.56 15.23
CA ILE A 439 32.99 -14.34 14.78
C ILE A 439 34.45 -14.42 15.27
N SER A 440 35.39 -14.63 14.38
CA SER A 440 36.81 -14.57 14.72
C SER A 440 37.07 -13.12 15.19
N LYS A 441 37.26 -12.98 16.49
CA LYS A 441 37.77 -11.72 17.07
C LYS A 441 39.18 -11.50 16.51
N SER A 442 39.29 -10.67 15.52
CA SER A 442 40.56 -10.10 15.08
C SER A 442 40.63 -8.65 15.52
#